data_dc10ec55e8a32011e005637fdaf4a73c
#
_entry.id   dc10ec55e8a32011e005637fdaf4a73c
#
_cell.length_a   1.000
_cell.length_b   1.000
_cell.length_c   1.000
_cell.angle_alpha   90.00
_cell.angle_beta   90.00
_cell.angle_gamma   90.00
#
_symmetry.space_group_name_H-M   'P 1'
#
loop_
_entity.id
_entity.type
_entity.pdbx_description
1 polymer ?
#
loop_
_entity_poly.entity_id
_entity_poly.type
_entity_poly.pdbx_seq_one_letter_code
_entity_poly.pdbx_strand_id
1 'polypeptide(L)'
;MSYHFGLSKPIVHLSHLLTGSWLVYIGYKRITNQRLNNLHYYLLTIVGAILFLYFLVVSYKELGKKWNYAFGVPNYLIFLTHLFNSSLFFLIGMRYFSINKIISLYLIIAGALGGMYHAHLMLFK
;
A
#
# COMPACT_ATOMS: atom_id res chain seq x y z
N MET A 1 -2.59 -19.86 -3.15
CA MET A 1 -2.26 -18.62 -3.88
C MET A 1 -0.76 -18.34 -3.74
N SER A 2 -0.12 -18.04 -4.85
CA SER A 2 1.26 -17.56 -4.79
C SER A 2 1.27 -16.13 -4.24
N TYR A 3 2.30 -15.79 -3.48
CA TYR A 3 2.46 -14.43 -2.98
C TYR A 3 2.86 -13.48 -4.09
N HIS A 4 2.79 -12.19 -3.79
CA HIS A 4 3.01 -11.10 -4.74
C HIS A 4 4.35 -11.29 -5.49
N PHE A 5 4.29 -11.18 -6.80
CA PHE A 5 5.47 -11.32 -7.68
C PHE A 5 6.21 -12.65 -7.52
N GLY A 6 5.56 -13.71 -6.99
CA GLY A 6 6.21 -14.99 -6.71
C GLY A 6 7.21 -14.95 -5.55
N LEU A 7 7.21 -13.92 -4.75
CA LEU A 7 8.11 -13.75 -3.61
C LEU A 7 7.70 -14.63 -2.44
N SER A 8 8.65 -14.95 -1.56
CA SER A 8 8.35 -15.70 -0.33
C SER A 8 7.54 -14.85 0.65
N LYS A 9 6.78 -15.53 1.52
CA LYS A 9 5.98 -14.87 2.56
C LYS A 9 6.74 -13.84 3.38
N PRO A 10 7.92 -14.17 3.96
CA PRO A 10 8.65 -13.20 4.78
C PRO A 10 9.04 -11.94 4.02
N ILE A 11 9.43 -12.09 2.76
CA ILE A 11 9.81 -10.94 1.92
C ILE A 11 8.60 -10.04 1.66
N VAL A 12 7.44 -10.63 1.36
CA VAL A 12 6.20 -9.87 1.12
C VAL A 12 5.79 -9.11 2.37
N HIS A 13 5.80 -9.77 3.53
CA HIS A 13 5.41 -9.12 4.78
C HIS A 13 6.39 -8.02 5.17
N LEU A 14 7.69 -8.26 5.00
CA LEU A 14 8.71 -7.25 5.28
C LEU A 14 8.55 -6.03 4.35
N SER A 15 8.29 -6.26 3.06
CA SER A 15 8.10 -5.17 2.11
C SER A 15 6.88 -4.30 2.47
N HIS A 16 5.80 -4.91 2.95
CA HIS A 16 4.62 -4.16 3.41
C HIS A 16 4.91 -3.40 4.70
N LEU A 17 5.69 -3.97 5.60
CA LEU A 17 6.11 -3.29 6.82
C LEU A 17 6.97 -2.06 6.49
N LEU A 18 7.92 -2.20 5.58
CA LEU A 18 8.76 -1.10 5.14
C LEU A 18 7.96 -0.02 4.41
N THR A 19 7.06 -0.43 3.50
CA THR A 19 6.20 0.51 2.78
C THR A 19 5.25 1.22 3.74
N GLY A 20 4.66 0.49 4.69
CA GLY A 20 3.80 1.09 5.70
C GLY A 20 4.52 2.13 6.54
N SER A 21 5.74 1.83 6.98
CA SER A 21 6.58 2.76 7.72
C SER A 21 6.93 4.00 6.90
N TRP A 22 7.22 3.83 5.62
CA TRP A 22 7.50 4.92 4.69
C TRP A 22 6.29 5.84 4.51
N LEU A 23 5.08 5.27 4.37
CA LEU A 23 3.85 6.06 4.26
C LEU A 23 3.57 6.85 5.54
N VAL A 24 3.80 6.25 6.70
CA VAL A 24 3.70 6.96 7.99
C VAL A 24 4.68 8.14 8.03
N TYR A 25 5.91 7.91 7.59
CA TYR A 25 6.92 8.98 7.51
C TYR A 25 6.46 10.13 6.60
N ILE A 26 5.98 9.82 5.39
CA ILE A 26 5.49 10.83 4.45
C ILE A 26 4.34 11.62 5.06
N GLY A 27 3.36 10.92 5.62
CA GLY A 27 2.20 11.56 6.25
C GLY A 27 2.59 12.44 7.43
N TYR A 28 3.48 11.97 8.29
CA TYR A 28 3.98 12.72 9.42
C TYR A 28 4.70 14.01 8.98
N LYS A 29 5.59 13.90 8.00
CA LYS A 29 6.31 15.05 7.45
C LYS A 29 5.33 16.11 6.95
N ARG A 30 4.32 15.69 6.21
CA ARG A 30 3.38 16.63 5.60
C ARG A 30 2.34 17.18 6.58
N ILE A 31 1.91 16.39 7.55
CA ILE A 31 0.96 16.90 8.56
C ILE A 31 1.62 17.92 9.48
N THR A 32 2.92 17.83 9.67
CA THR A 32 3.70 18.81 10.44
C THR A 32 4.26 19.93 9.57
N ASN A 33 3.76 20.08 8.34
CA ASN A 33 4.16 21.13 7.38
C ASN A 33 5.65 21.11 7.02
N GLN A 34 6.31 19.97 7.14
CA GLN A 34 7.69 19.81 6.73
C GLN A 34 7.76 19.51 5.22
N ARG A 35 8.78 20.01 4.58
CA ARG A 35 9.01 19.76 3.16
C ARG A 35 9.41 18.30 2.94
N LEU A 36 8.78 17.67 1.95
CA LEU A 36 9.12 16.32 1.52
C LEU A 36 10.08 16.40 0.33
N ASN A 37 11.15 15.62 0.38
CA ASN A 37 12.12 15.54 -0.71
C ASN A 37 11.43 15.02 -1.99
N ASN A 38 11.84 15.57 -3.14
CA ASN A 38 11.29 15.17 -4.45
C ASN A 38 11.46 13.68 -4.74
N LEU A 39 12.47 13.05 -4.18
CA LEU A 39 12.68 11.61 -4.33
C LEU A 39 11.46 10.80 -3.91
N HIS A 40 10.77 11.19 -2.83
CA HIS A 40 9.59 10.50 -2.36
C HIS A 40 8.43 10.58 -3.36
N TYR A 41 8.28 11.70 -4.06
CA TYR A 41 7.27 11.83 -5.12
C TYR A 41 7.59 10.94 -6.31
N TYR A 42 8.85 10.85 -6.73
CA TYR A 42 9.25 9.92 -7.80
C TYR A 42 9.01 8.48 -7.40
N LEU A 43 9.37 8.10 -6.17
CA LEU A 43 9.13 6.75 -5.66
C LEU A 43 7.64 6.43 -5.57
N LEU A 44 6.81 7.36 -5.13
CA LEU A 44 5.36 7.17 -5.10
C LEU A 44 4.79 6.93 -6.51
N THR A 45 5.27 7.67 -7.49
CA THR A 45 4.86 7.47 -8.89
C THR A 45 5.19 6.08 -9.38
N ILE A 46 6.43 5.64 -9.18
CA ILE A 46 6.91 4.35 -9.66
C ILE A 46 6.22 3.21 -8.93
N VAL A 47 6.18 3.26 -7.61
CA VAL A 47 5.55 2.23 -6.78
C VAL A 47 4.05 2.16 -7.08
N GLY A 48 3.39 3.32 -7.20
CA GLY A 48 1.97 3.37 -7.53
C GLY A 48 1.65 2.75 -8.88
N ALA A 49 2.45 3.07 -9.92
CA ALA A 49 2.25 2.52 -11.26
C ALA A 49 2.46 0.99 -11.28
N ILE A 50 3.54 0.50 -10.69
CA ILE A 50 3.85 -0.93 -10.66
C ILE A 50 2.79 -1.70 -9.89
N LEU A 51 2.43 -1.23 -8.71
CA LEU A 51 1.43 -1.90 -7.88
C LEU A 51 0.05 -1.87 -8.52
N PHE A 52 -0.32 -0.76 -9.15
CA PHE A 52 -1.61 -0.66 -9.83
C PHE A 52 -1.73 -1.72 -10.93
N LEU A 53 -0.74 -1.81 -11.81
CA LEU A 53 -0.74 -2.79 -12.90
C LEU A 53 -0.73 -4.22 -12.36
N TYR A 54 0.07 -4.49 -11.34
CA TYR A 54 0.14 -5.82 -10.73
C TYR A 54 -1.20 -6.23 -10.14
N PHE A 55 -1.82 -5.38 -9.31
CA PHE A 55 -3.08 -5.71 -8.67
C PHE A 55 -4.26 -5.71 -9.66
N LEU A 56 -4.16 -4.97 -10.74
CA LEU A 56 -5.15 -5.06 -11.82
C LEU A 56 -5.14 -6.45 -12.44
N VAL A 57 -3.96 -6.97 -12.74
CA VAL A 57 -3.79 -8.33 -13.31
C VAL A 57 -4.23 -9.40 -12.30
N VAL A 58 -3.80 -9.30 -11.05
CA VAL A 58 -4.17 -10.25 -9.99
C VAL A 58 -5.67 -10.24 -9.76
N SER A 59 -6.29 -9.07 -9.69
CA SER A 59 -7.73 -8.95 -9.50
C SER A 59 -8.50 -9.61 -10.64
N TYR A 60 -8.04 -9.44 -11.87
CA TYR A 60 -8.64 -10.07 -13.03
C TYR A 60 -8.54 -11.61 -12.96
N LYS A 61 -7.35 -12.12 -12.61
CA LYS A 61 -7.13 -13.57 -12.49
C LYS A 61 -7.93 -14.21 -11.37
N GLU A 62 -8.17 -13.48 -10.30
CA GLU A 62 -8.92 -13.95 -9.13
C GLU A 62 -10.42 -13.61 -9.20
N LEU A 63 -10.87 -13.04 -10.33
CA LEU A 63 -12.27 -12.67 -10.52
C LEU A 63 -13.16 -13.91 -10.43
N GLY A 64 -14.20 -13.83 -9.58
CA GLY A 64 -15.13 -14.92 -9.34
C GLY A 64 -14.68 -15.94 -8.32
N LYS A 65 -13.41 -15.96 -7.93
CA LYS A 65 -12.92 -16.84 -6.86
C LYS A 65 -13.21 -16.21 -5.51
N LYS A 66 -13.72 -17.03 -4.59
CA LYS A 66 -14.06 -16.58 -3.24
C LYS A 66 -13.10 -17.21 -2.24
N TRP A 67 -12.29 -16.40 -1.61
CA TRP A 67 -11.43 -16.79 -0.50
C TRP A 67 -11.17 -15.59 0.39
N ASN A 68 -10.79 -15.84 1.63
CA ASN A 68 -10.62 -14.78 2.63
C ASN A 68 -9.18 -14.68 3.07
N TYR A 69 -8.76 -13.46 3.34
CA TYR A 69 -7.50 -13.18 4.04
C TYR A 69 -7.65 -13.40 5.55
N ALA A 70 -6.58 -13.18 6.27
CA ALA A 70 -6.61 -13.22 7.73
C ALA A 70 -7.70 -12.29 8.27
N PHE A 71 -8.29 -12.65 9.39
CA PHE A 71 -9.42 -11.96 10.01
C PHE A 71 -10.72 -12.00 9.18
N GLY A 72 -10.81 -12.92 8.23
CA GLY A 72 -12.02 -13.11 7.43
C GLY A 72 -12.28 -12.02 6.39
N VAL A 73 -11.30 -11.18 6.09
CA VAL A 73 -11.48 -10.10 5.10
C VAL A 73 -11.60 -10.70 3.70
N PRO A 74 -12.68 -10.42 2.94
CA PRO A 74 -12.86 -10.96 1.60
C PRO A 74 -11.74 -10.48 0.65
N ASN A 75 -11.32 -11.36 -0.25
CA ASN A 75 -10.24 -11.05 -1.20
C ASN A 75 -10.51 -9.82 -2.06
N TYR A 76 -11.76 -9.62 -2.50
CA TYR A 76 -12.09 -8.47 -3.35
C TYR A 76 -11.87 -7.14 -2.63
N LEU A 77 -12.11 -7.08 -1.31
CA LEU A 77 -11.85 -5.86 -0.53
C LEU A 77 -10.36 -5.55 -0.48
N ILE A 78 -9.53 -6.58 -0.31
CA ILE A 78 -8.08 -6.41 -0.30
C ILE A 78 -7.58 -5.91 -1.67
N PHE A 79 -8.07 -6.51 -2.76
CA PHE A 79 -7.67 -6.08 -4.11
C PHE A 79 -8.12 -4.66 -4.42
N LEU A 80 -9.34 -4.30 -4.07
CA LEU A 80 -9.84 -2.93 -4.24
C LEU A 80 -9.02 -1.93 -3.43
N THR A 81 -8.68 -2.27 -2.19
CA THR A 81 -7.84 -1.43 -1.35
C THR A 81 -6.47 -1.20 -1.98
N HIS A 82 -5.85 -2.25 -2.53
CA HIS A 82 -4.56 -2.11 -3.19
C HIS A 82 -4.65 -1.28 -4.47
N LEU A 83 -5.71 -1.45 -5.27
CA LEU A 83 -5.93 -0.64 -6.47
C LEU A 83 -6.16 0.83 -6.10
N PHE A 84 -6.94 1.09 -5.08
CA PHE A 84 -7.17 2.46 -4.59
C PHE A 84 -5.87 3.10 -4.10
N ASN A 85 -5.12 2.41 -3.25
CA ASN A 85 -3.89 2.95 -2.67
C ASN A 85 -2.82 3.20 -3.74
N SER A 86 -2.65 2.26 -4.68
CA SER A 86 -1.67 2.42 -5.75
C SER A 86 -2.04 3.57 -6.70
N SER A 87 -3.32 3.75 -7.01
CA SER A 87 -3.80 4.90 -7.78
C SER A 87 -3.50 6.21 -7.05
N LEU A 88 -3.78 6.26 -5.75
CA LEU A 88 -3.53 7.43 -4.93
C LEU A 88 -2.04 7.77 -4.89
N PHE A 89 -1.17 6.78 -4.69
CA PHE A 89 0.27 6.98 -4.68
C PHE A 89 0.76 7.54 -6.01
N PHE A 90 0.28 6.99 -7.13
CA PHE A 90 0.64 7.48 -8.45
C PHE A 90 0.22 8.93 -8.64
N LEU A 91 -1.02 9.27 -8.28
CA LEU A 91 -1.55 10.63 -8.45
C LEU A 91 -0.84 11.63 -7.55
N ILE A 92 -0.50 11.25 -6.32
CA ILE A 92 0.30 12.10 -5.42
C ILE A 92 1.71 12.27 -6.01
N GLY A 93 2.33 11.19 -6.46
CA GLY A 93 3.66 11.23 -7.03
C GLY A 93 3.75 12.13 -8.26
N MET A 94 2.74 12.08 -9.12
CA MET A 94 2.63 12.95 -10.29
C MET A 94 2.16 14.38 -9.95
N ARG A 95 1.91 14.63 -8.68
CA ARG A 95 1.49 15.95 -8.16
C ARG A 95 0.11 16.42 -8.67
N TYR A 96 -0.75 15.48 -9.04
CA TYR A 96 -2.15 15.80 -9.31
C TYR A 96 -2.92 16.13 -8.04
N PHE A 97 -2.53 15.51 -6.91
CA PHE A 97 -3.05 15.83 -5.59
C PHE A 97 -1.92 16.30 -4.69
N SER A 98 -2.15 17.39 -3.97
CA SER A 98 -1.24 17.80 -2.89
C SER A 98 -1.50 16.93 -1.65
N ILE A 99 -0.45 16.66 -0.89
CA ILE A 99 -0.58 15.94 0.38
C ILE A 99 -1.08 16.94 1.43
N ASN A 100 -2.38 17.13 1.46
CA ASN A 100 -3.03 17.97 2.45
C ASN A 100 -3.18 17.20 3.77
N LYS A 101 -3.82 17.82 4.77
CA LYS A 101 -3.98 17.23 6.10
C LYS A 101 -4.77 15.91 6.06
N ILE A 102 -5.81 15.83 5.26
CA ILE A 102 -6.65 14.64 5.14
C ILE A 102 -5.87 13.50 4.51
N ILE A 103 -5.17 13.76 3.41
CA ILE A 103 -4.32 12.77 2.74
C ILE A 103 -3.18 12.33 3.66
N SER A 104 -2.56 13.27 4.40
CA SER A 104 -1.52 12.95 5.38
C SER A 104 -2.02 11.97 6.44
N LEU A 105 -3.21 12.23 7.01
CA LEU A 105 -3.83 11.33 7.99
C LEU A 105 -4.13 9.97 7.38
N TYR A 106 -4.65 9.94 6.15
CA TYR A 106 -4.91 8.69 5.45
C TYR A 106 -3.63 7.86 5.28
N LEU A 107 -2.52 8.50 4.85
CA LEU A 107 -1.24 7.79 4.66
C LEU A 107 -0.71 7.23 5.98
N ILE A 108 -0.85 7.98 7.07
CA ILE A 108 -0.43 7.52 8.40
C ILE A 108 -1.25 6.30 8.82
N ILE A 109 -2.58 6.40 8.72
CA ILE A 109 -3.48 5.33 9.15
C ILE A 109 -3.31 4.10 8.26
N ALA A 110 -3.31 4.27 6.95
CA ALA A 110 -3.15 3.16 6.01
C ALA A 110 -1.79 2.49 6.16
N GLY A 111 -0.73 3.28 6.32
CA GLY A 111 0.62 2.75 6.54
C GLY A 111 0.74 1.99 7.85
N ALA A 112 0.18 2.52 8.94
CA ALA A 112 0.20 1.86 10.24
C ALA A 112 -0.61 0.56 10.23
N LEU A 113 -1.84 0.59 9.70
CA LEU A 113 -2.69 -0.60 9.65
C LEU A 113 -2.11 -1.68 8.74
N GLY A 114 -1.61 -1.31 7.57
CA GLY A 114 -0.97 -2.25 6.65
C GLY A 114 0.29 -2.86 7.25
N GLY A 115 1.13 -2.05 7.87
CA GLY A 115 2.34 -2.51 8.54
C GLY A 115 2.02 -3.45 9.70
N MET A 116 1.06 -3.09 10.55
CA MET A 116 0.62 -3.92 11.68
C MET A 116 0.00 -5.25 11.22
N TYR A 117 -0.81 -5.20 10.17
CA TYR A 117 -1.42 -6.42 9.61
C TYR A 117 -0.35 -7.41 9.16
N HIS A 118 0.63 -6.94 8.37
CA HIS A 118 1.70 -7.81 7.88
C HIS A 118 2.68 -8.23 8.98
N ALA A 119 2.93 -7.38 9.97
CA ALA A 119 3.72 -7.76 11.15
C ALA A 119 3.03 -8.89 11.92
N HIS A 120 1.70 -8.79 12.10
CA HIS A 120 0.92 -9.84 12.74
C HIS A 120 1.03 -11.16 11.98
N LEU A 121 0.87 -11.12 10.65
CA LEU A 121 1.01 -12.33 9.83
C LEU A 121 2.40 -12.93 9.91
N MET A 122 3.44 -12.10 9.98
CA MET A 122 4.81 -12.56 10.06
C MET A 122 5.12 -13.24 11.40
N LEU A 123 4.55 -12.71 12.50
CA LEU A 123 4.83 -13.21 13.85
C LEU A 123 3.94 -14.38 14.26
N PHE A 124 2.70 -14.43 13.80
CA PHE A 124 1.68 -15.36 14.30
C PHE A 124 1.08 -16.28 13.25
N LYS A 125 1.47 -16.15 12.02
CA LYS A 125 0.99 -16.96 10.89
C LYS A 125 2.19 -17.46 10.06
#